data_35999d05215ef34bf8239e51d08d2702
#
_entry.id   35999d05215ef34bf8239e51d08d2702
#
_cell.length_a   1.000
_cell.length_b   1.000
_cell.length_c   1.000
_cell.angle_alpha   90.00
_cell.angle_beta   90.00
_cell.angle_gamma   90.00
#
_symmetry.space_group_name_H-M   'P 1'
#
loop_
_entity.id
_entity.type
_entity.pdbx_description
1 polymer ?
#
loop_
_entity_poly.entity_id
_entity_poly.type
_entity_poly.pdbx_seq_one_letter_code
_entity_poly.pdbx_strand_id
1 'polypeptide(L)'
;MVMVDGKLYLDTGMESSVEARCGVMDGEITSSVDGTKKPTKDGESNFGTGYGYQYGPQEGTIEIFMNEKWWVFATEDVRQEIQFPETN
;
A
#
# COMPACT_ATOMS: atom_id res chain seq x y z
N MET A 1 0.10 7.63 0.92
CA MET A 1 -1.06 7.29 0.07
C MET A 1 -0.61 6.88 -1.29
N VAL A 2 -1.31 5.96 -1.88
CA VAL A 2 -1.03 5.53 -3.23
C VAL A 2 -2.35 5.17 -3.91
N MET A 3 -2.46 5.50 -5.18
CA MET A 3 -3.65 5.20 -5.97
C MET A 3 -3.37 3.97 -6.83
N VAL A 4 -4.20 2.95 -6.69
CA VAL A 4 -4.06 1.71 -7.46
C VAL A 4 -5.46 1.28 -7.90
N ASP A 5 -5.62 1.05 -9.20
CA ASP A 5 -6.88 0.56 -9.77
C ASP A 5 -8.06 1.45 -9.39
N GLY A 6 -7.83 2.76 -9.36
CA GLY A 6 -8.88 3.72 -9.05
C GLY A 6 -9.24 3.82 -7.59
N LYS A 7 -8.48 3.16 -6.71
CA LYS A 7 -8.73 3.20 -5.27
C LYS A 7 -7.54 3.80 -4.56
N LEU A 8 -7.81 4.59 -3.54
CA LEU A 8 -6.75 5.22 -2.75
C LEU A 8 -6.44 4.34 -1.55
N TYR A 9 -5.19 3.95 -1.43
CA TYR A 9 -4.72 3.10 -0.34
C TYR A 9 -3.88 3.93 0.62
N LEU A 10 -4.10 3.70 1.90
CA LEU A 10 -3.45 4.44 2.96
C LEU A 10 -2.53 3.52 3.75
N ASP A 11 -1.43 4.09 4.21
CA ASP A 11 -0.47 3.36 5.03
C ASP A 11 -1.12 2.95 6.34
N THR A 12 -1.03 1.67 6.68
CA THR A 12 -1.55 1.19 7.96
C THR A 12 -0.48 1.18 9.04
N GLY A 13 0.78 1.38 8.66
CA GLY A 13 1.87 1.30 9.62
C GLY A 13 2.24 -0.12 10.01
N MET A 14 1.62 -1.11 9.38
CA MET A 14 1.88 -2.50 9.73
C MET A 14 2.76 -3.15 8.68
N GLU A 15 3.70 -3.94 9.13
CA GLU A 15 4.55 -4.72 8.25
C GLU A 15 3.85 -6.05 7.97
N SER A 16 3.89 -6.49 6.71
CA SER A 16 3.30 -7.77 6.35
C SER A 16 4.18 -8.90 6.81
N SER A 17 3.57 -9.94 7.36
CA SER A 17 4.29 -11.10 7.82
C SER A 17 4.19 -12.27 6.83
N VAL A 18 3.67 -12.04 5.65
CA VAL A 18 3.56 -13.09 4.63
C VAL A 18 4.97 -13.49 4.19
N GLU A 19 5.28 -14.78 4.29
CA GLU A 19 6.63 -15.25 3.99
C GLU A 19 6.73 -15.94 2.64
N ALA A 20 5.75 -16.73 2.29
CA ALA A 20 5.80 -17.52 1.07
C ALA A 20 5.09 -16.77 -0.04
N ARG A 21 5.71 -15.70 -0.52
CA ARG A 21 5.09 -14.94 -1.59
C ARG A 21 5.82 -15.15 -2.90
N CYS A 22 5.04 -15.04 -3.96
CA CYS A 22 5.56 -15.10 -5.30
C CYS A 22 6.50 -13.93 -5.52
N GLY A 23 7.55 -14.12 -6.26
CA GLY A 23 8.49 -13.04 -6.53
C GLY A 23 8.03 -12.07 -7.61
N VAL A 24 6.81 -12.23 -8.11
CA VAL A 24 6.30 -11.40 -9.19
C VAL A 24 5.47 -10.27 -8.60
N MET A 25 5.79 -9.04 -8.99
CA MET A 25 5.01 -7.89 -8.56
C MET A 25 3.76 -7.77 -9.41
N ASP A 26 2.65 -7.37 -8.78
CA ASP A 26 1.43 -7.12 -9.52
C ASP A 26 1.46 -5.76 -10.21
N GLY A 27 2.28 -4.85 -9.71
CA GLY A 27 2.45 -3.56 -10.34
C GLY A 27 3.58 -2.79 -9.69
N GLU A 28 3.77 -1.57 -10.17
CA GLU A 28 4.85 -0.73 -9.69
C GLU A 28 4.36 0.71 -9.60
N ILE A 29 4.83 1.43 -8.60
CA ILE A 29 4.50 2.84 -8.43
C ILE A 29 5.42 3.63 -9.35
N THR A 30 4.84 4.29 -10.35
CA THR A 30 5.61 4.91 -11.42
C THR A 30 5.64 6.43 -11.37
N SER A 31 4.79 7.06 -10.55
CA SER A 31 4.81 8.51 -10.42
C SER A 31 4.52 8.90 -8.99
N SER A 32 4.79 10.15 -8.68
CA SER A 32 4.55 10.62 -7.32
C SER A 32 4.19 12.09 -7.35
N VAL A 33 3.52 12.51 -6.28
CA VAL A 33 3.20 13.92 -6.04
C VAL A 33 3.81 14.32 -4.71
N ASP A 34 3.71 15.61 -4.42
CA ASP A 34 4.16 16.14 -3.14
C ASP A 34 3.52 15.36 -1.99
N GLY A 35 4.28 15.16 -0.93
CA GLY A 35 3.79 14.42 0.24
C GLY A 35 2.57 15.01 0.87
N THR A 36 2.27 16.27 0.58
CA THR A 36 1.08 16.94 1.12
C THR A 36 -0.12 16.81 0.19
N LYS A 37 0.03 16.16 -0.95
CA LYS A 37 -1.04 16.05 -1.94
C LYS A 37 -1.55 14.64 -2.02
N LYS A 38 -2.77 14.50 -2.51
CA LYS A 38 -3.42 13.21 -2.68
C LYS A 38 -3.16 12.72 -4.11
N PRO A 39 -2.68 11.48 -4.28
CA PRO A 39 -2.53 10.92 -5.63
C PRO A 39 -3.88 10.83 -6.33
N THR A 40 -3.87 11.03 -7.63
CA THR A 40 -5.09 10.98 -8.43
C THR A 40 -5.00 10.05 -9.62
N LYS A 41 -3.82 9.49 -9.91
CA LYS A 41 -3.61 8.60 -11.03
C LYS A 41 -3.20 7.23 -10.55
N ASP A 42 -3.57 6.18 -11.29
CA ASP A 42 -3.14 4.84 -10.96
C ASP A 42 -1.61 4.78 -10.96
N GLY A 43 -1.06 4.13 -9.95
CA GLY A 43 0.38 4.00 -9.82
C GLY A 43 1.05 5.24 -9.27
N GLU A 44 0.30 6.20 -8.77
CA GLU A 44 0.85 7.44 -8.23
C GLU A 44 0.78 7.42 -6.71
N SER A 45 1.86 7.84 -6.07
CA SER A 45 1.91 7.92 -4.62
C SER A 45 2.31 9.32 -4.19
N ASN A 46 2.29 9.57 -2.89
CA ASN A 46 2.85 10.80 -2.35
C ASN A 46 4.08 10.51 -1.49
N PHE A 47 4.76 9.38 -1.73
CA PHE A 47 5.97 9.03 -0.99
C PHE A 47 7.10 8.54 -1.88
N GLY A 48 6.95 8.62 -3.20
CA GLY A 48 8.04 8.27 -4.11
C GLY A 48 7.64 7.25 -5.15
N THR A 49 8.60 6.86 -5.97
CA THR A 49 8.39 5.94 -7.08
C THR A 49 9.39 4.81 -7.01
N GLY A 50 9.18 3.81 -7.88
CA GLY A 50 10.12 2.70 -7.98
C GLY A 50 9.82 1.56 -7.04
N TYR A 51 8.70 1.62 -6.33
CA TYR A 51 8.33 0.55 -5.39
C TYR A 51 7.38 -0.42 -6.07
N GLY A 52 7.66 -1.71 -5.94
CA GLY A 52 6.75 -2.73 -6.43
C GLY A 52 5.68 -3.05 -5.40
N TYR A 53 4.53 -3.53 -5.86
CA TYR A 53 3.48 -3.92 -4.94
C TYR A 53 2.83 -5.21 -5.39
N GLN A 54 2.17 -5.87 -4.44
CA GLN A 54 1.34 -7.05 -4.68
C GLN A 54 0.00 -6.81 -4.01
N TYR A 55 -1.06 -7.39 -4.59
CA TYR A 55 -2.35 -7.33 -3.94
C TYR A 55 -2.29 -8.13 -2.65
N GLY A 56 -2.90 -7.57 -1.61
CA GLY A 56 -2.90 -8.24 -0.32
C GLY A 56 -3.89 -9.40 -0.29
N PRO A 57 -3.81 -10.21 0.77
CA PRO A 57 -4.72 -11.36 0.90
C PRO A 57 -6.16 -10.97 1.15
N GLN A 58 -6.40 -9.75 1.59
CA GLN A 58 -7.74 -9.26 1.87
C GLN A 58 -8.09 -8.21 0.83
N GLU A 59 -9.33 -8.23 0.36
CA GLU A 59 -9.78 -7.23 -0.60
C GLU A 59 -9.65 -5.85 0.02
N GLY A 60 -9.16 -4.90 -0.77
CA GLY A 60 -8.95 -3.55 -0.29
C GLY A 60 -7.59 -3.33 0.35
N THR A 61 -6.69 -4.30 0.25
CA THR A 61 -5.33 -4.16 0.76
C THR A 61 -4.33 -4.41 -0.34
N ILE A 62 -3.18 -3.76 -0.24
CA ILE A 62 -2.01 -4.06 -1.05
C ILE A 62 -0.80 -4.07 -0.15
N GLU A 63 0.27 -4.69 -0.61
CA GLU A 63 1.52 -4.72 0.12
C GLU A 63 2.59 -4.13 -0.76
N ILE A 64 3.32 -3.16 -0.23
CA ILE A 64 4.33 -2.42 -0.99
C ILE A 64 5.69 -2.74 -0.41
N PHE A 65 6.63 -3.06 -1.30
CA PHE A 65 7.99 -3.40 -0.89
C PHE A 65 8.82 -2.14 -0.82
N MET A 66 9.21 -1.77 0.40
CA MET A 66 10.04 -0.60 0.65
C MET A 66 11.03 -0.92 1.75
N ASN A 67 12.28 -0.48 1.57
CA ASN A 67 13.31 -0.65 2.58
C ASN A 67 13.45 -2.10 2.99
N GLU A 68 13.36 -3.00 2.00
CA GLU A 68 13.53 -4.43 2.19
C GLU A 68 12.46 -5.06 3.07
N LYS A 69 11.32 -4.41 3.20
CA LYS A 69 10.19 -4.92 3.96
C LYS A 69 8.91 -4.71 3.17
N TRP A 70 7.91 -5.52 3.48
CA TRP A 70 6.59 -5.40 2.87
C TRP A 70 5.67 -4.68 3.82
N TRP A 71 5.07 -3.59 3.35
CA TRP A 71 4.20 -2.75 4.18
C TRP A 71 2.77 -2.87 3.69
N VAL A 72 1.84 -2.96 4.63
CA VAL A 72 0.43 -3.11 4.31
C VAL A 72 -0.20 -1.73 4.12
N PHE A 73 -0.88 -1.58 2.98
CA PHE A 73 -1.68 -0.39 2.68
C PHE A 73 -3.11 -0.85 2.46
N ALA A 74 -4.07 -0.05 2.87
CA ALA A 74 -5.48 -0.41 2.78
C ALA A 74 -6.31 0.80 2.41
N THR A 75 -7.46 0.55 1.76
CA THR A 75 -8.42 1.62 1.53
C THR A 75 -8.94 2.12 2.87
N GLU A 76 -9.53 3.29 2.87
CA GLU A 76 -9.91 3.92 4.13
C GLU A 76 -10.91 3.07 4.91
N ASP A 77 -11.91 2.53 4.23
CA ASP A 77 -12.91 1.71 4.92
C ASP A 77 -12.30 0.43 5.47
N VAL A 78 -11.41 -0.23 4.73
CA VAL A 78 -10.75 -1.42 5.22
C VAL A 78 -9.79 -1.08 6.35
N ARG A 79 -9.10 0.05 6.22
CA ARG A 79 -8.16 0.48 7.24
C ARG A 79 -8.86 0.69 8.58
N GLN A 80 -10.08 1.18 8.55
CA GLN A 80 -10.85 1.37 9.78
C GLN A 80 -11.28 0.05 10.41
N GLU A 81 -11.40 -1.00 9.60
CA GLU A 81 -11.78 -2.31 10.10
C GLU A 81 -10.62 -3.09 10.68
N ILE A 82 -9.40 -2.71 10.32
CA ILE A 82 -8.22 -3.39 10.82
C ILE A 82 -8.04 -3.02 12.29
N GLN A 83 -7.84 -4.05 13.11
CA GLN A 83 -7.62 -3.84 14.53
C GLN A 83 -6.16 -3.60 14.77
N PHE A 84 -5.83 -2.50 15.41
CA PHE A 84 -4.46 -2.17 15.74
C PHE A 84 -4.18 -2.58 17.18
N PRO A 85 -3.00 -3.09 17.46
CA PRO A 85 -2.71 -3.64 18.78
C PRO A 85 -2.86 -2.64 19.91
N GLU A 86 -2.63 -1.39 19.66
CA GLU A 86 -2.67 -0.44 20.75
C GLU A 86 -4.05 0.13 20.99
N THR A 87 -5.00 -0.36 20.36
CA THR A 87 -6.37 0.10 20.59
C THR A 87 -6.76 -0.19 21.99
N ASN A 88 -7.11 0.66 22.63
CA ASN A 88 -7.44 0.46 23.89
C ASN A 88 -8.48 0.82 24.37
#